data_b2b1cf2b655040d4a26852340d5e4d60
#
_entry.id   b2b1cf2b655040d4a26852340d5e4d60
#
_cell.length_a   1.000
_cell.length_b   1.000
_cell.length_c   1.000
_cell.angle_alpha   90.00
_cell.angle_beta   90.00
_cell.angle_gamma   90.00
#
_symmetry.space_group_name_H-M   'P 1'
#
loop_
_entity.id
_entity.type
_entity.pdbx_description
1 polymer ?
#
loop_
_entity_poly.entity_id
_entity_poly.type
_entity_poly.pdbx_seq_one_letter_code
_entity_poly.pdbx_strand_id
1 'polypeptide(L)'
;MPRQHTTNDPTYRRNRQTLLADNPPCYRCGKPADTADHITPVFQGGGNELENLRPACRKCNSTTGARDKAKADALRIQERNKAINHFFDAPTKPPTPCFSNILGETSGNQPELAQVQGNLPRLETVGCNDHSFGEGISQWATLHMGMELMSWQKHCLLKQLSHDGLGNLQFRESLVSTARQQGKSVALQALIGWWITELAAFRGKPQAVLSVANKLDRAEAIFGSIAPILVDKFGGKAANALGRKSVKMPDGSTWEVRAATPNLHGGSYDLIVIDELWNITAAVVDDALRPSQIARGNGGPLLSMWSTAGDESSAAMISFREAAISEIDKGETSNLYFAEWSMPPGADPRLESNWAMANPALGKTVTIEALKAVSKKDSFLRAHLNMWVSARGAWLQPGVWDKQKTDIAMPAGGVLAVDTDLTDGRYVGIRSSVLESKAHVCVEFMVDTEDAMWEEIERVMADTTVNMVITPALHLHLPKSLERRTSVIGYGELLKYSGLIQKMIVEGKVRHRGELSLAEHVNRAVLTKTGGGVVLSSQKSPGPIELCRCMVWAIAESSRPKTVGKPMFAVSTTP
;
A
#
# COMPACT_ATOMS: atom_id res chain seq x y z
N MET A 1 3.46 19.27 30.45
CA MET A 1 4.18 20.09 31.48
C MET A 1 5.67 19.80 31.34
N PRO A 2 6.56 20.82 31.32
CA PRO A 2 8.00 20.57 31.18
C PRO A 2 8.50 19.82 32.42
N ARG A 3 9.31 18.78 32.22
CA ARG A 3 9.99 18.01 33.27
C ARG A 3 10.94 18.92 34.02
N GLN A 4 10.58 19.32 35.26
CA GLN A 4 11.55 19.89 36.19
C GLN A 4 12.46 18.75 36.65
N HIS A 5 13.73 18.78 36.23
CA HIS A 5 14.77 17.90 36.78
C HIS A 5 14.90 18.24 38.27
N THR A 6 14.42 17.36 39.15
CA THR A 6 14.38 17.55 40.61
C THR A 6 15.72 17.95 41.23
N THR A 7 16.82 17.45 40.69
CA THR A 7 18.19 17.82 41.14
C THR A 7 18.64 19.22 40.75
N ASN A 8 17.98 19.89 39.81
CA ASN A 8 18.27 21.26 39.38
C ASN A 8 17.29 22.29 39.95
N ASP A 9 16.24 21.83 40.64
CA ASP A 9 15.28 22.72 41.31
C ASP A 9 15.95 23.51 42.45
N PRO A 10 15.81 24.84 42.49
CA PRO A 10 16.42 25.69 43.56
C PRO A 10 15.92 25.33 44.96
N THR A 11 14.65 24.95 45.10
CA THR A 11 14.05 24.56 46.38
C THR A 11 14.65 23.23 46.87
N TYR A 12 14.77 22.24 45.98
CA TYR A 12 15.44 20.99 46.32
C TYR A 12 16.90 21.19 46.76
N ARG A 13 17.66 22.04 46.06
CA ARG A 13 19.06 22.31 46.41
C ARG A 13 19.20 22.96 47.76
N ARG A 14 18.37 23.97 48.07
CA ARG A 14 18.36 24.66 49.37
C ARG A 14 17.99 23.70 50.49
N ASN A 15 16.88 22.97 50.34
CA ASN A 15 16.39 22.08 51.39
C ASN A 15 17.31 20.87 51.61
N ARG A 16 17.95 20.35 50.54
CA ARG A 16 19.00 19.34 50.67
C ARG A 16 20.20 19.85 51.44
N GLN A 17 20.63 21.09 51.20
CA GLN A 17 21.75 21.69 51.93
C GLN A 17 21.43 21.85 53.43
N THR A 18 20.24 22.32 53.76
CA THR A 18 19.74 22.40 55.14
C THR A 18 19.69 21.02 55.80
N LEU A 19 19.14 20.02 55.12
CA LEU A 19 18.99 18.67 55.63
C LEU A 19 20.33 17.97 55.94
N LEU A 20 21.39 18.31 55.21
CA LEU A 20 22.72 17.69 55.33
C LEU A 20 23.71 18.51 56.16
N ALA A 21 23.30 19.68 56.73
CA ALA A 21 24.18 20.61 57.45
C ALA A 21 24.91 19.96 58.64
N ASP A 22 24.21 19.10 59.39
CA ASP A 22 24.70 18.43 60.59
C ASP A 22 25.28 17.03 60.35
N ASN A 23 25.63 16.70 59.07
CA ASN A 23 26.13 15.38 58.67
C ASN A 23 25.28 14.19 59.18
N PRO A 24 23.96 14.18 58.95
CA PRO A 24 23.08 13.16 59.50
C PRO A 24 23.40 11.78 58.90
N PRO A 25 23.08 10.68 59.59
CA PRO A 25 23.19 9.35 59.03
C PRO A 25 22.13 9.09 57.97
N CYS A 26 22.47 8.30 56.96
CA CYS A 26 21.51 7.80 55.97
C CYS A 26 20.38 7.02 56.66
N TYR A 27 19.13 7.39 56.41
CA TYR A 27 17.94 6.78 57.02
C TYR A 27 17.87 5.26 56.88
N ARG A 28 18.56 4.72 55.89
CA ARG A 28 18.47 3.29 55.52
C ARG A 28 19.65 2.45 55.98
N CYS A 29 20.87 2.94 55.90
CA CYS A 29 22.06 2.14 56.20
C CYS A 29 22.94 2.71 57.30
N GLY A 30 22.59 3.83 57.90
CA GLY A 30 23.33 4.48 58.98
C GLY A 30 24.68 5.12 58.59
N LYS A 31 25.15 4.97 57.35
CA LYS A 31 26.37 5.63 56.86
C LYS A 31 26.12 7.13 56.68
N PRO A 32 27.16 7.97 56.63
CA PRO A 32 26.96 9.39 56.35
C PRO A 32 26.11 9.62 55.10
N ALA A 33 25.11 10.52 55.20
CA ALA A 33 24.27 10.91 54.07
C ALA A 33 24.97 11.96 53.23
N ASP A 34 24.92 11.84 51.91
CA ASP A 34 25.48 12.76 50.94
C ASP A 34 24.45 13.27 49.92
N THR A 35 23.19 12.85 50.08
CA THR A 35 22.06 13.28 49.24
C THR A 35 20.73 13.27 50.02
N ALA A 36 19.67 13.86 49.46
CA ALA A 36 18.31 13.77 49.99
C ALA A 36 17.47 12.83 49.11
N ASP A 37 16.65 11.95 49.74
CA ASP A 37 15.66 11.09 49.11
C ASP A 37 14.27 11.61 49.41
N HIS A 38 13.31 11.50 48.48
CA HIS A 38 11.93 11.90 48.72
C HIS A 38 11.18 10.82 49.49
N ILE A 39 10.46 11.22 50.55
CA ILE A 39 9.57 10.32 51.32
C ILE A 39 8.41 9.87 50.42
N THR A 40 7.69 10.83 49.86
CA THR A 40 6.73 10.59 48.76
C THR A 40 7.44 10.89 47.44
N PRO A 41 7.59 9.88 46.56
CA PRO A 41 8.29 10.07 45.29
C PRO A 41 7.64 11.13 44.40
N VAL A 42 8.45 11.86 43.62
CA VAL A 42 7.98 12.95 42.73
C VAL A 42 6.92 12.45 41.72
N PHE A 43 7.01 11.21 41.25
CA PHE A 43 6.01 10.63 40.33
C PHE A 43 4.66 10.34 41.01
N GLN A 44 4.60 10.34 42.33
CA GLN A 44 3.37 10.24 43.16
C GLN A 44 2.89 11.61 43.67
N GLY A 45 3.46 12.71 43.14
CA GLY A 45 3.07 14.06 43.49
C GLY A 45 3.85 14.65 44.67
N GLY A 46 4.91 13.98 45.15
CA GLY A 46 5.77 14.51 46.21
C GLY A 46 6.55 15.75 45.75
N GLY A 47 6.51 16.80 46.55
CA GLY A 47 7.23 18.04 46.31
C GLY A 47 8.66 18.04 46.87
N ASN A 48 9.35 19.19 46.74
CA ASN A 48 10.74 19.40 47.19
C ASN A 48 10.84 20.08 48.56
N GLU A 49 9.73 20.15 49.32
CA GLU A 49 9.68 20.71 50.67
C GLU A 49 10.51 19.87 51.63
N LEU A 50 11.06 20.52 52.70
CA LEU A 50 11.95 19.88 53.65
C LEU A 50 11.31 18.67 54.34
N GLU A 51 10.01 18.76 54.63
CA GLU A 51 9.19 17.71 55.26
C GLU A 51 9.05 16.44 54.39
N ASN A 52 9.20 16.57 53.08
CA ASN A 52 9.16 15.44 52.16
C ASN A 52 10.54 14.89 51.79
N LEU A 53 11.60 15.43 52.41
CA LEU A 53 12.99 15.02 52.18
C LEU A 53 13.58 14.34 53.43
N ARG A 54 14.40 13.31 53.22
CA ARG A 54 15.11 12.59 54.26
C ARG A 54 16.57 12.36 53.89
N PRO A 55 17.52 12.28 54.83
CA PRO A 55 18.93 12.10 54.54
C PRO A 55 19.21 10.70 54.01
N ALA A 56 19.92 10.59 52.88
CA ALA A 56 20.26 9.35 52.25
C ALA A 56 21.70 9.35 51.70
N CYS A 57 22.36 8.20 51.62
CA CYS A 57 23.56 8.07 50.82
C CYS A 57 23.19 7.77 49.36
N ARG A 58 24.02 8.15 48.41
CA ARG A 58 23.75 7.94 46.94
C ARG A 58 23.42 6.52 46.59
N LYS A 59 24.10 5.52 47.22
CA LYS A 59 23.83 4.10 46.95
C LYS A 59 22.42 3.69 47.37
N CYS A 60 21.96 4.13 48.55
CA CYS A 60 20.62 3.81 49.05
C CYS A 60 19.54 4.56 48.25
N ASN A 61 19.77 5.85 47.94
CA ASN A 61 18.85 6.66 47.14
C ASN A 61 18.67 6.10 45.74
N SER A 62 19.74 5.73 45.03
CA SER A 62 19.63 5.11 43.69
C SER A 62 18.92 3.75 43.70
N THR A 63 19.10 2.95 44.76
CA THR A 63 18.40 1.64 44.89
C THR A 63 16.91 1.82 45.15
N THR A 64 16.52 2.83 45.97
CA THR A 64 15.11 3.15 46.23
C THR A 64 14.44 3.70 44.99
N GLY A 65 15.04 4.63 44.29
CA GLY A 65 14.53 5.19 43.05
C GLY A 65 14.32 4.14 41.94
N ALA A 66 15.22 3.15 41.85
CA ALA A 66 15.05 2.04 40.90
C ALA A 66 13.85 1.13 41.25
N ARG A 67 13.66 0.80 42.53
CA ARG A 67 12.51 0.01 43.03
C ARG A 67 11.18 0.74 42.90
N ASP A 68 11.14 2.02 43.20
CA ASP A 68 9.92 2.83 43.09
C ASP A 68 9.52 3.03 41.63
N LYS A 69 10.50 3.18 40.73
CA LYS A 69 10.26 3.24 39.31
C LYS A 69 9.69 1.91 38.80
N ALA A 70 10.25 0.76 39.21
CA ALA A 70 9.76 -0.55 38.81
C ALA A 70 8.31 -0.82 39.29
N LYS A 71 7.94 -0.37 40.51
CA LYS A 71 6.57 -0.45 41.02
C LYS A 71 5.61 0.45 40.25
N ALA A 72 6.03 1.67 39.91
CA ALA A 72 5.22 2.58 39.10
C ALA A 72 4.98 2.03 37.70
N ASP A 73 5.99 1.45 37.06
CA ASP A 73 5.89 0.84 35.75
C ASP A 73 4.99 -0.40 35.79
N ALA A 74 5.05 -1.22 36.84
CA ALA A 74 4.16 -2.38 37.03
C ALA A 74 2.69 -1.96 37.21
N LEU A 75 2.41 -0.92 38.00
CA LEU A 75 1.05 -0.38 38.19
C LEU A 75 0.49 0.20 36.87
N ARG A 76 1.29 0.94 36.11
CA ARG A 76 0.90 1.45 34.78
C ARG A 76 0.57 0.33 33.79
N ILE A 77 1.35 -0.76 33.81
CA ILE A 77 1.09 -1.94 32.98
C ILE A 77 -0.24 -2.59 33.40
N GLN A 78 -0.51 -2.69 34.70
CA GLN A 78 -1.74 -3.29 35.22
C GLN A 78 -2.99 -2.44 34.91
N GLU A 79 -2.90 -1.11 35.05
CA GLU A 79 -3.98 -0.18 34.66
C GLU A 79 -4.22 -0.22 33.15
N ARG A 80 -3.15 -0.25 32.36
CA ARG A 80 -3.22 -0.39 30.91
C ARG A 80 -3.91 -1.67 30.48
N ASN A 81 -3.55 -2.81 31.08
CA ASN A 81 -4.17 -4.10 30.76
C ASN A 81 -5.65 -4.12 31.16
N LYS A 82 -6.06 -3.45 32.24
CA LYS A 82 -7.47 -3.25 32.60
C LYS A 82 -8.21 -2.41 31.54
N ALA A 83 -7.60 -1.32 31.06
CA ALA A 83 -8.20 -0.48 30.01
C ALA A 83 -8.33 -1.22 28.68
N ILE A 84 -7.34 -2.02 28.30
CA ILE A 84 -7.36 -2.87 27.11
C ILE A 84 -8.46 -3.91 27.22
N ASN A 85 -8.56 -4.66 28.31
CA ASN A 85 -9.61 -5.67 28.50
C ASN A 85 -11.00 -5.04 28.49
N HIS A 86 -11.18 -3.85 29.10
CA HIS A 86 -12.46 -3.14 29.06
C HIS A 86 -12.82 -2.65 27.63
N PHE A 87 -11.83 -2.36 26.80
CA PHE A 87 -12.04 -1.96 25.41
C PHE A 87 -12.51 -3.15 24.54
N PHE A 88 -11.96 -4.34 24.75
CA PHE A 88 -12.35 -5.55 24.02
C PHE A 88 -13.63 -6.22 24.56
N ASP A 89 -14.03 -5.95 25.80
CA ASP A 89 -15.26 -6.46 26.43
C ASP A 89 -16.48 -5.52 26.20
N ALA A 90 -16.31 -4.36 25.59
CA ALA A 90 -17.43 -3.46 25.29
C ALA A 90 -18.34 -4.06 24.21
N PRO A 91 -19.66 -4.17 24.44
CA PRO A 91 -20.58 -4.73 23.46
C PRO A 91 -20.56 -3.88 22.19
N THR A 92 -20.12 -4.47 21.09
CA THR A 92 -20.19 -3.87 19.75
C THR A 92 -21.66 -3.69 19.36
N LYS A 93 -22.05 -2.51 18.89
CA LYS A 93 -23.35 -2.30 18.24
C LYS A 93 -23.49 -3.30 17.09
N PRO A 94 -24.71 -3.85 16.88
CA PRO A 94 -24.94 -4.80 15.79
C PRO A 94 -24.57 -4.16 14.44
N PRO A 95 -24.03 -4.95 13.51
CA PRO A 95 -23.55 -4.46 12.22
C PRO A 95 -24.70 -3.87 11.40
N THR A 96 -24.48 -2.69 10.88
CA THR A 96 -25.32 -2.13 9.81
C THR A 96 -25.01 -2.92 8.54
N PRO A 97 -26.01 -3.41 7.81
CA PRO A 97 -25.76 -4.24 6.63
C PRO A 97 -24.96 -3.47 5.58
N CYS A 98 -24.03 -4.17 4.93
CA CYS A 98 -23.31 -3.69 3.75
C CYS A 98 -24.31 -3.24 2.69
N PHE A 99 -24.42 -1.95 2.48
CA PHE A 99 -25.17 -1.39 1.37
C PHE A 99 -24.29 -1.35 0.12
N SER A 100 -24.45 -2.35 -0.73
CA SER A 100 -24.29 -2.19 -2.16
C SER A 100 -25.48 -1.35 -2.66
N ASN A 101 -25.22 -0.31 -3.43
CA ASN A 101 -26.14 0.60 -4.10
C ASN A 101 -26.64 1.80 -3.27
N ILE A 102 -25.95 2.94 -3.40
CA ILE A 102 -26.60 4.24 -3.41
C ILE A 102 -26.11 4.99 -4.65
N LEU A 103 -26.76 4.77 -5.77
CA LEU A 103 -26.94 5.77 -6.80
C LEU A 103 -28.30 6.41 -6.55
N GLY A 104 -28.34 7.41 -5.71
CA GLY A 104 -29.46 8.31 -5.52
C GLY A 104 -29.07 9.66 -6.07
N GLU A 105 -29.77 10.10 -7.12
CA GLU A 105 -29.71 11.46 -7.64
C GLU A 105 -30.04 12.47 -6.53
N THR A 106 -29.06 13.31 -6.18
CA THR A 106 -29.34 14.59 -5.52
C THR A 106 -28.53 15.68 -6.17
N SER A 107 -29.24 16.58 -6.83
CA SER A 107 -28.76 17.89 -7.27
C SER A 107 -28.45 18.74 -6.04
N GLY A 108 -27.19 19.11 -5.84
CA GLY A 108 -26.81 20.08 -4.82
C GLY A 108 -25.31 20.12 -4.51
N ASN A 109 -24.69 21.25 -4.75
CA ASN A 109 -23.39 21.75 -4.31
C ASN A 109 -22.12 20.92 -4.63
N GLN A 110 -21.47 21.26 -5.74
CA GLN A 110 -20.20 20.71 -6.21
C GLN A 110 -19.00 20.75 -5.23
N PRO A 111 -18.84 21.67 -4.26
CA PRO A 111 -17.70 21.63 -3.34
C PRO A 111 -17.73 20.51 -2.31
N GLU A 112 -18.92 20.08 -1.87
CA GLU A 112 -19.06 19.00 -0.88
C GLU A 112 -18.78 17.61 -1.46
N LEU A 113 -19.17 17.38 -2.71
CA LEU A 113 -18.89 16.14 -3.45
C LEU A 113 -17.37 15.93 -3.69
N ALA A 114 -16.63 17.01 -3.96
CA ALA A 114 -15.17 16.94 -4.15
C ALA A 114 -14.43 16.60 -2.83
N GLN A 115 -14.90 17.06 -1.68
CA GLN A 115 -14.32 16.72 -0.37
C GLN A 115 -14.63 15.28 0.04
N VAL A 116 -15.82 14.76 -0.26
CA VAL A 116 -16.18 13.36 0.00
C VAL A 116 -15.38 12.42 -0.91
N GLN A 117 -15.20 12.74 -2.18
CA GLN A 117 -14.38 11.95 -3.10
C GLN A 117 -12.89 11.91 -2.72
N GLY A 118 -12.32 12.97 -2.14
CA GLY A 118 -10.93 13.00 -1.68
C GLY A 118 -10.64 12.16 -0.43
N ASN A 119 -11.65 11.73 0.32
CA ASN A 119 -11.48 10.95 1.55
C ASN A 119 -11.46 9.43 1.33
N LEU A 120 -11.97 8.92 0.21
CA LEU A 120 -11.96 7.50 -0.14
C LEU A 120 -10.93 7.21 -1.24
N PRO A 121 -10.31 6.02 -1.24
CA PRO A 121 -9.38 5.63 -2.30
C PRO A 121 -10.13 5.43 -3.63
N ARG A 122 -9.46 5.70 -4.74
CA ARG A 122 -9.99 5.41 -6.08
C ARG A 122 -10.05 3.91 -6.35
N LEU A 123 -9.03 3.20 -5.89
CA LEU A 123 -8.91 1.74 -6.00
C LEU A 123 -8.75 1.17 -4.60
N GLU A 124 -9.51 0.14 -4.28
CA GLU A 124 -9.42 -0.57 -3.01
C GLU A 124 -9.84 -2.03 -3.17
N THR A 125 -9.03 -2.95 -2.63
CA THR A 125 -9.38 -4.37 -2.56
C THR A 125 -10.45 -4.63 -1.50
N VAL A 126 -11.27 -5.65 -1.72
CA VAL A 126 -12.37 -5.99 -0.83
C VAL A 126 -11.87 -6.88 0.31
N GLY A 127 -12.20 -6.52 1.56
CA GLY A 127 -12.03 -7.35 2.74
C GLY A 127 -13.36 -7.89 3.24
N CYS A 128 -13.32 -9.00 3.97
CA CYS A 128 -14.53 -9.69 4.46
C CYS A 128 -14.72 -9.68 5.98
N ASN A 129 -13.78 -9.13 6.76
CA ASN A 129 -13.86 -9.14 8.22
C ASN A 129 -14.42 -7.83 8.79
N ASP A 130 -15.30 -7.95 9.79
CA ASP A 130 -15.97 -6.81 10.44
C ASP A 130 -15.18 -6.26 11.64
N HIS A 131 -14.18 -6.99 12.12
CA HIS A 131 -13.32 -6.59 13.24
C HIS A 131 -12.03 -5.95 12.74
N SER A 132 -11.50 -4.97 13.48
CA SER A 132 -10.24 -4.32 13.14
C SER A 132 -9.55 -3.69 14.35
N PHE A 133 -8.22 -3.70 14.33
CA PHE A 133 -7.39 -2.99 15.31
C PHE A 133 -7.18 -1.50 14.99
N GLY A 134 -7.66 -0.99 13.87
CA GLY A 134 -7.36 0.36 13.39
C GLY A 134 -7.78 1.49 14.33
N GLU A 135 -8.89 1.32 15.08
CA GLU A 135 -9.31 2.31 16.09
C GLU A 135 -8.32 2.42 17.25
N GLY A 136 -7.77 1.29 17.71
CA GLY A 136 -6.74 1.27 18.74
C GLY A 136 -5.49 2.07 18.35
N ILE A 137 -5.10 2.02 17.07
CA ILE A 137 -3.98 2.81 16.56
C ILE A 137 -4.30 4.31 16.57
N SER A 138 -5.52 4.69 16.20
CA SER A 138 -5.97 6.09 16.23
C SER A 138 -5.93 6.65 17.65
N GLN A 139 -6.38 5.87 18.63
CA GLN A 139 -6.31 6.23 20.04
C GLN A 139 -4.87 6.32 20.54
N TRP A 140 -4.02 5.36 20.13
CA TRP A 140 -2.59 5.37 20.49
C TRP A 140 -1.89 6.63 19.97
N ALA A 141 -2.16 7.03 18.73
CA ALA A 141 -1.62 8.26 18.14
C ALA A 141 -2.04 9.50 18.96
N THR A 142 -3.31 9.60 19.32
CA THR A 142 -3.81 10.73 20.13
C THR A 142 -3.16 10.75 21.52
N LEU A 143 -3.11 9.60 22.21
CA LEU A 143 -2.62 9.52 23.59
C LEU A 143 -1.09 9.69 23.70
N HIS A 144 -0.35 9.14 22.76
CA HIS A 144 1.11 9.01 22.90
C HIS A 144 1.88 9.93 21.97
N MET A 145 1.39 10.19 20.76
CA MET A 145 2.01 11.15 19.84
C MET A 145 1.44 12.56 20.01
N GLY A 146 0.25 12.72 20.62
CA GLY A 146 -0.47 13.99 20.69
C GLY A 146 -1.01 14.45 19.33
N MET A 147 -1.27 13.51 18.42
CA MET A 147 -1.69 13.78 17.04
C MET A 147 -2.98 13.03 16.72
N GLU A 148 -3.92 13.72 16.12
CA GLU A 148 -5.10 13.10 15.55
C GLU A 148 -4.80 12.65 14.10
N LEU A 149 -5.04 11.37 13.79
CA LEU A 149 -4.89 10.85 12.44
C LEU A 149 -5.98 11.41 11.50
N MET A 150 -5.63 11.69 10.27
CA MET A 150 -6.59 12.11 9.24
C MET A 150 -7.53 10.97 8.86
N SER A 151 -8.72 11.29 8.35
CA SER A 151 -9.74 10.30 7.97
C SER A 151 -9.22 9.21 7.04
N TRP A 152 -8.41 9.57 6.03
CA TRP A 152 -7.82 8.62 5.10
C TRP A 152 -6.80 7.67 5.75
N GLN A 153 -6.02 8.17 6.74
CA GLN A 153 -5.08 7.35 7.50
C GLN A 153 -5.83 6.37 8.40
N LYS A 154 -6.87 6.85 9.08
CA LYS A 154 -7.78 6.00 9.89
C LYS A 154 -8.42 4.92 9.01
N HIS A 155 -8.90 5.28 7.82
CA HIS A 155 -9.47 4.34 6.86
C HIS A 155 -8.49 3.22 6.48
N CYS A 156 -7.26 3.57 6.08
CA CYS A 156 -6.22 2.58 5.75
C CYS A 156 -5.91 1.65 6.92
N LEU A 157 -5.71 2.22 8.11
CA LEU A 157 -5.35 1.44 9.29
C LEU A 157 -6.49 0.54 9.74
N LEU A 158 -7.76 1.01 9.62
CA LEU A 158 -8.94 0.21 9.88
C LEU A 158 -9.02 -0.99 8.94
N LYS A 159 -8.82 -0.78 7.64
CA LYS A 159 -8.96 -1.83 6.63
C LYS A 159 -7.80 -2.81 6.65
N GLN A 160 -6.54 -2.36 6.62
CA GLN A 160 -5.38 -3.25 6.59
C GLN A 160 -5.24 -4.14 7.84
N LEU A 161 -5.83 -3.75 8.97
CA LEU A 161 -5.78 -4.49 10.23
C LEU A 161 -7.09 -5.20 10.57
N SER A 162 -7.89 -5.48 9.55
CA SER A 162 -9.07 -6.34 9.69
C SER A 162 -8.65 -7.73 10.18
N HIS A 163 -9.44 -8.33 11.11
CA HIS A 163 -9.17 -9.63 11.71
C HIS A 163 -10.45 -10.43 11.95
N ASP A 164 -10.30 -11.71 12.24
CA ASP A 164 -11.38 -12.70 12.38
C ASP A 164 -12.10 -12.69 13.75
N GLY A 165 -11.95 -11.63 14.54
CA GLY A 165 -12.46 -11.57 15.92
C GLY A 165 -11.57 -12.29 16.95
N LEU A 166 -10.73 -13.23 16.55
CA LEU A 166 -9.72 -13.88 17.39
C LEU A 166 -8.36 -13.16 17.33
N GLY A 167 -8.25 -12.12 16.51
CA GLY A 167 -7.04 -11.31 16.32
C GLY A 167 -6.12 -11.83 15.20
N ASN A 168 -6.55 -12.81 14.40
CA ASN A 168 -5.81 -13.22 13.22
C ASN A 168 -6.08 -12.25 12.07
N LEU A 169 -5.03 -11.61 11.56
CA LEU A 169 -5.17 -10.63 10.48
C LEU A 169 -5.67 -11.30 9.19
N GLN A 170 -6.60 -10.64 8.53
CA GLN A 170 -7.07 -11.03 7.20
C GLN A 170 -5.97 -10.84 6.16
N PHE A 171 -5.35 -9.66 6.15
CA PHE A 171 -4.34 -9.29 5.18
C PHE A 171 -2.94 -9.58 5.73
N ARG A 172 -2.13 -10.28 4.96
CA ARG A 172 -0.71 -10.48 5.25
C ARG A 172 0.18 -9.43 4.62
N GLU A 173 -0.30 -8.82 3.57
CA GLU A 173 0.36 -7.77 2.82
C GLU A 173 -0.58 -6.59 2.63
N SER A 174 -0.01 -5.39 2.63
CA SER A 174 -0.78 -4.16 2.49
C SER A 174 0.04 -3.15 1.68
N LEU A 175 -0.55 -2.58 0.63
CA LEU A 175 0.03 -1.49 -0.16
C LEU A 175 -0.89 -0.28 -0.15
N VAL A 176 -0.44 0.81 0.45
CA VAL A 176 -1.13 2.10 0.44
C VAL A 176 -0.39 3.07 -0.46
N SER A 177 -1.05 3.55 -1.52
CA SER A 177 -0.48 4.47 -2.50
C SER A 177 -1.21 5.81 -2.51
N THR A 178 -0.47 6.89 -2.32
CA THR A 178 -1.01 8.26 -2.36
C THR A 178 0.07 9.26 -2.74
N ALA A 179 -0.29 10.46 -3.14
CA ALA A 179 0.65 11.53 -3.50
C ALA A 179 1.67 11.81 -2.38
N ARG A 180 2.69 12.58 -2.70
CA ARG A 180 3.69 13.02 -1.71
C ARG A 180 3.08 13.96 -0.67
N GLN A 181 3.66 13.99 0.53
CA GLN A 181 3.32 14.90 1.64
C GLN A 181 1.88 14.73 2.19
N GLN A 182 1.27 13.57 2.01
CA GLN A 182 -0.05 13.27 2.56
C GLN A 182 -0.04 12.82 4.02
N GLY A 183 1.14 12.64 4.64
CA GLY A 183 1.25 12.19 6.04
C GLY A 183 1.40 10.67 6.20
N LYS A 184 1.83 9.93 5.17
CA LYS A 184 2.09 8.48 5.23
C LYS A 184 2.92 8.08 6.45
N SER A 185 4.04 8.75 6.66
CA SER A 185 4.97 8.42 7.75
C SER A 185 4.35 8.58 9.14
N VAL A 186 3.37 9.48 9.33
CA VAL A 186 2.64 9.63 10.61
C VAL A 186 1.79 8.40 10.91
N ALA A 187 1.09 7.85 9.91
CA ALA A 187 0.33 6.62 10.06
C ALA A 187 1.24 5.43 10.39
N LEU A 188 2.41 5.33 9.72
CA LEU A 188 3.40 4.30 10.00
C LEU A 188 4.00 4.42 11.41
N GLN A 189 4.25 5.63 11.88
CA GLN A 189 4.70 5.89 13.25
C GLN A 189 3.68 5.38 14.28
N ALA A 190 2.40 5.68 14.08
CA ALA A 190 1.33 5.21 14.94
C ALA A 190 1.19 3.68 14.91
N LEU A 191 1.25 3.07 13.72
CA LEU A 191 1.21 1.63 13.53
C LEU A 191 2.34 0.92 14.29
N ILE A 192 3.59 1.37 14.13
CA ILE A 192 4.75 0.78 14.81
C ILE A 192 4.61 0.90 16.32
N GLY A 193 4.28 2.09 16.81
CA GLY A 193 4.16 2.35 18.23
C GLY A 193 3.08 1.50 18.87
N TRP A 194 1.90 1.43 18.28
CA TRP A 194 0.79 0.60 18.73
C TRP A 194 1.13 -0.90 18.67
N TRP A 195 1.72 -1.36 17.58
CA TRP A 195 2.05 -2.77 17.38
C TRP A 195 2.99 -3.32 18.47
N ILE A 196 4.06 -2.57 18.76
CA ILE A 196 5.08 -3.02 19.72
C ILE A 196 4.65 -2.83 21.19
N THR A 197 3.56 -2.12 21.45
CA THR A 197 3.04 -1.87 22.79
C THR A 197 1.72 -2.59 23.03
N GLU A 198 0.66 -2.18 22.35
CA GLU A 198 -0.70 -2.67 22.60
C GLU A 198 -0.95 -4.05 21.99
N LEU A 199 -0.55 -4.27 20.74
CA LEU A 199 -0.74 -5.58 20.11
C LEU A 199 0.16 -6.65 20.73
N ALA A 200 1.39 -6.30 21.15
CA ALA A 200 2.26 -7.20 21.91
C ALA A 200 1.59 -7.65 23.22
N ALA A 201 0.95 -6.72 23.93
CA ALA A 201 0.21 -7.01 25.14
C ALA A 201 -1.04 -7.89 24.86
N PHE A 202 -1.80 -7.57 23.81
CA PHE A 202 -2.97 -8.35 23.38
C PHE A 202 -2.59 -9.79 23.02
N ARG A 203 -1.52 -9.97 22.22
CA ARG A 203 -1.03 -11.28 21.81
C ARG A 203 -0.32 -12.05 22.93
N GLY A 204 0.02 -11.40 24.05
CA GLY A 204 0.72 -12.02 25.18
C GLY A 204 2.12 -12.53 24.86
N LYS A 205 2.75 -12.05 23.79
CA LYS A 205 4.08 -12.48 23.33
C LYS A 205 4.87 -11.31 22.74
N PRO A 206 6.22 -11.33 22.89
CA PRO A 206 7.09 -10.33 22.25
C PRO A 206 6.88 -10.25 20.74
N GLN A 207 6.87 -9.03 20.22
CA GLN A 207 6.74 -8.74 18.80
C GLN A 207 8.08 -8.26 18.23
N ALA A 208 8.41 -8.69 17.01
CA ALA A 208 9.56 -8.21 16.28
C ALA A 208 9.10 -7.33 15.11
N VAL A 209 9.53 -6.07 15.13
CA VAL A 209 9.17 -5.05 14.13
C VAL A 209 10.41 -4.63 13.35
N LEU A 210 10.29 -4.56 12.03
CA LEU A 210 11.33 -4.05 11.12
C LEU A 210 10.79 -2.86 10.33
N SER A 211 11.51 -1.75 10.33
CA SER A 211 11.28 -0.63 9.42
C SER A 211 12.36 -0.60 8.36
N VAL A 212 11.93 -0.57 7.09
CA VAL A 212 12.80 -0.58 5.92
C VAL A 212 12.54 0.65 5.06
N ALA A 213 13.58 1.31 4.61
CA ALA A 213 13.52 2.33 3.57
C ALA A 213 14.73 2.22 2.65
N ASN A 214 14.63 2.72 1.42
CA ASN A 214 15.75 2.71 0.47
C ASN A 214 16.99 3.45 1.01
N LYS A 215 16.77 4.56 1.73
CA LYS A 215 17.85 5.30 2.42
C LYS A 215 17.60 5.27 3.92
N LEU A 216 18.64 4.99 4.68
CA LEU A 216 18.59 4.90 6.13
C LEU A 216 18.04 6.18 6.77
N ASP A 217 18.39 7.36 6.25
CA ASP A 217 17.95 8.67 6.78
C ASP A 217 16.42 8.81 6.88
N ARG A 218 15.67 8.20 5.93
CA ARG A 218 14.19 8.24 5.95
C ARG A 218 13.60 7.34 7.03
N ALA A 219 14.13 6.11 7.14
CA ALA A 219 13.74 5.21 8.21
C ALA A 219 14.14 5.77 9.60
N GLU A 220 15.22 6.52 9.67
CA GLU A 220 15.67 7.25 10.87
C GLU A 220 14.73 8.37 11.29
N ALA A 221 14.03 9.03 10.37
CA ALA A 221 13.04 10.04 10.72
C ALA A 221 11.86 9.43 11.49
N ILE A 222 11.38 8.26 11.10
CA ILE A 222 10.35 7.51 11.84
C ILE A 222 10.89 7.12 13.23
N PHE A 223 12.14 6.63 13.29
CA PHE A 223 12.79 6.26 14.54
C PHE A 223 12.92 7.44 15.51
N GLY A 224 13.37 8.59 15.01
CA GLY A 224 13.51 9.81 15.82
C GLY A 224 12.21 10.28 16.46
N SER A 225 11.06 10.02 15.82
CA SER A 225 9.75 10.40 16.35
C SER A 225 9.21 9.42 17.40
N ILE A 226 9.40 8.12 17.22
CA ILE A 226 8.74 7.08 18.03
C ILE A 226 9.66 6.52 19.12
N ALA A 227 10.96 6.37 18.89
CA ALA A 227 11.87 5.82 19.88
C ALA A 227 11.86 6.60 21.22
N PRO A 228 11.82 7.95 21.27
CA PRO A 228 11.69 8.69 22.53
C PRO A 228 10.39 8.35 23.28
N ILE A 229 9.27 8.17 22.57
CA ILE A 229 7.98 7.80 23.16
C ILE A 229 8.08 6.41 23.81
N LEU A 230 8.65 5.44 23.09
CA LEU A 230 8.83 4.07 23.57
C LEU A 230 9.77 4.02 24.78
N VAL A 231 10.84 4.81 24.78
CA VAL A 231 11.78 4.89 25.91
C VAL A 231 11.12 5.55 27.12
N ASP A 232 10.49 6.70 26.91
CA ASP A 232 10.02 7.55 28.01
C ASP A 232 8.73 7.05 28.63
N LYS A 233 7.80 6.54 27.81
CA LYS A 233 6.46 6.13 28.28
C LYS A 233 6.34 4.63 28.53
N PHE A 234 7.13 3.81 27.82
CA PHE A 234 7.00 2.36 27.86
C PHE A 234 8.26 1.63 28.36
N GLY A 235 9.29 2.37 28.79
CA GLY A 235 10.50 1.78 29.38
C GLY A 235 11.42 1.06 28.39
N GLY A 236 11.26 1.30 27.11
CA GLY A 236 12.11 0.77 26.05
C GLY A 236 13.56 1.24 26.17
N LYS A 237 14.50 0.49 25.63
CA LYS A 237 15.91 0.83 25.54
C LYS A 237 16.29 1.03 24.08
N ALA A 238 16.65 2.25 23.72
CA ALA A 238 17.12 2.58 22.39
C ALA A 238 18.63 2.34 22.26
N ALA A 239 19.04 1.74 21.14
CA ALA A 239 20.43 1.62 20.73
C ALA A 239 20.64 2.32 19.39
N ASN A 240 21.66 3.21 19.33
CA ASN A 240 22.01 4.03 18.17
C ASN A 240 23.44 3.67 17.72
N ALA A 241 23.62 2.47 17.15
CA ALA A 241 24.87 2.12 16.50
C ALA A 241 24.88 2.61 15.04
N LEU A 242 26.06 2.91 14.50
CA LEU A 242 26.22 3.36 13.13
C LEU A 242 25.60 2.31 12.16
N GLY A 243 24.60 2.71 11.39
CA GLY A 243 23.89 1.82 10.46
C GLY A 243 22.87 0.86 11.08
N ARG A 244 22.64 0.91 12.39
CA ARG A 244 21.74 -0.01 13.10
C ARG A 244 21.07 0.70 14.28
N LYS A 245 19.82 1.12 14.09
CA LYS A 245 18.98 1.68 15.15
C LYS A 245 17.98 0.65 15.62
N SER A 246 17.79 0.54 16.92
CA SER A 246 16.81 -0.40 17.48
C SER A 246 16.25 0.08 18.81
N VAL A 247 15.06 -0.41 19.16
CA VAL A 247 14.46 -0.30 20.49
C VAL A 247 14.15 -1.70 20.98
N LYS A 248 14.56 -2.02 22.21
CA LYS A 248 14.17 -3.23 22.92
C LYS A 248 13.23 -2.87 24.06
N MET A 249 12.04 -3.48 24.05
CA MET A 249 11.02 -3.27 25.06
C MET A 249 11.24 -4.15 26.28
N PRO A 250 10.63 -3.82 27.46
CA PRO A 250 10.75 -4.64 28.66
C PRO A 250 10.16 -6.06 28.54
N ASP A 251 9.15 -6.25 27.70
CA ASP A 251 8.52 -7.54 27.40
C ASP A 251 9.34 -8.42 26.45
N GLY A 252 10.46 -7.90 25.93
CA GLY A 252 11.31 -8.58 24.95
C GLY A 252 10.99 -8.23 23.50
N SER A 253 9.94 -7.45 23.22
CA SER A 253 9.64 -6.95 21.88
C SER A 253 10.78 -6.08 21.36
N THR A 254 11.01 -6.12 20.04
CA THR A 254 12.10 -5.40 19.39
C THR A 254 11.61 -4.63 18.17
N TRP A 255 12.17 -3.46 17.95
CA TRP A 255 12.01 -2.71 16.72
C TRP A 255 13.39 -2.36 16.14
N GLU A 256 13.63 -2.76 14.91
CA GLU A 256 14.86 -2.47 14.17
C GLU A 256 14.59 -1.58 12.97
N VAL A 257 15.56 -0.73 12.64
CA VAL A 257 15.55 0.13 11.45
C VAL A 257 16.72 -0.25 10.57
N ARG A 258 16.45 -0.57 9.32
CA ARG A 258 17.43 -1.05 8.33
C ARG A 258 17.28 -0.37 6.97
N ALA A 259 18.36 -0.26 6.24
CA ALA A 259 18.31 0.05 4.81
C ALA A 259 17.80 -1.18 4.02
N ALA A 260 17.05 -0.94 2.94
CA ALA A 260 16.58 -1.96 2.02
C ALA A 260 17.75 -2.53 1.21
N THR A 261 18.33 -3.62 1.68
CA THR A 261 19.42 -4.32 0.99
C THR A 261 19.11 -5.81 0.89
N PRO A 262 19.64 -6.51 -0.12
CA PRO A 262 19.47 -7.96 -0.24
C PRO A 262 19.97 -8.75 0.98
N ASN A 263 20.85 -8.16 1.80
CA ASN A 263 21.43 -8.80 2.98
C ASN A 263 20.52 -8.75 4.24
N LEU A 264 19.24 -8.47 4.10
CA LEU A 264 18.27 -8.49 5.21
C LEU A 264 17.85 -9.92 5.64
N HIS A 265 18.58 -10.94 5.22
CA HIS A 265 18.33 -12.32 5.60
C HIS A 265 18.59 -12.59 7.10
N GLY A 266 17.93 -13.61 7.66
CA GLY A 266 18.16 -14.16 8.99
C GLY A 266 17.36 -13.52 10.13
N GLY A 267 16.52 -12.53 9.87
CA GLY A 267 15.53 -12.01 10.80
C GLY A 267 14.20 -12.77 10.72
N SER A 268 13.36 -12.64 11.77
CA SER A 268 11.98 -13.10 11.73
C SER A 268 11.10 -12.03 12.37
N TYR A 269 10.15 -11.48 11.61
CA TYR A 269 9.42 -10.28 11.98
C TYR A 269 7.90 -10.47 11.95
N ASP A 270 7.20 -9.91 12.94
CA ASP A 270 5.74 -9.90 13.01
C ASP A 270 5.15 -8.72 12.22
N LEU A 271 5.86 -7.59 12.19
CA LEU A 271 5.53 -6.43 11.36
C LEU A 271 6.75 -5.99 10.58
N ILE A 272 6.60 -5.85 9.28
CA ILE A 272 7.56 -5.14 8.42
C ILE A 272 6.88 -3.91 7.86
N VAL A 273 7.51 -2.75 8.04
CA VAL A 273 7.04 -1.48 7.51
C VAL A 273 7.99 -0.99 6.43
N ILE A 274 7.45 -0.72 5.25
CA ILE A 274 8.18 -0.15 4.12
C ILE A 274 7.65 1.25 3.83
N ASP A 275 8.50 2.27 3.96
CA ASP A 275 8.22 3.62 3.48
C ASP A 275 8.89 3.84 2.12
N GLU A 276 8.09 4.31 1.13
CA GLU A 276 8.51 4.53 -0.26
C GLU A 276 8.89 3.23 -1.03
N LEU A 277 7.97 2.26 -1.09
CA LEU A 277 8.14 0.99 -1.81
C LEU A 277 8.60 1.17 -3.28
N TRP A 278 8.15 2.24 -3.96
CA TRP A 278 8.48 2.49 -5.37
C TRP A 278 9.99 2.43 -5.69
N ASN A 279 10.83 2.62 -4.69
CA ASN A 279 12.29 2.66 -4.82
C ASN A 279 12.98 1.46 -4.15
N ILE A 280 12.26 0.36 -3.93
CA ILE A 280 12.77 -0.90 -3.38
C ILE A 280 12.67 -1.98 -4.45
N THR A 281 13.73 -2.76 -4.62
CA THR A 281 13.78 -3.80 -5.66
C THR A 281 12.92 -5.01 -5.28
N ALA A 282 12.41 -5.73 -6.28
CA ALA A 282 11.65 -6.95 -6.08
C ALA A 282 12.46 -8.00 -5.31
N ALA A 283 13.75 -8.17 -5.61
CA ALA A 283 14.62 -9.09 -4.90
C ALA A 283 14.69 -8.84 -3.38
N VAL A 284 14.67 -7.57 -2.91
CA VAL A 284 14.61 -7.28 -1.47
C VAL A 284 13.30 -7.76 -0.86
N VAL A 285 12.18 -7.54 -1.54
CA VAL A 285 10.86 -7.95 -1.03
C VAL A 285 10.72 -9.46 -1.04
N ASP A 286 11.03 -10.10 -2.15
CA ASP A 286 10.72 -11.51 -2.40
C ASP A 286 11.75 -12.46 -1.76
N ASP A 287 13.04 -12.10 -1.78
CA ASP A 287 14.11 -12.99 -1.30
C ASP A 287 14.45 -12.75 0.18
N ALA A 288 14.17 -11.55 0.74
CA ALA A 288 14.54 -11.23 2.10
C ALA A 288 13.34 -10.95 3.02
N LEU A 289 12.39 -10.07 2.64
CA LEU A 289 11.35 -9.61 3.56
C LEU A 289 10.23 -10.63 3.72
N ARG A 290 9.62 -11.11 2.63
CA ARG A 290 8.55 -12.14 2.68
C ARG A 290 8.99 -13.41 3.41
N PRO A 291 10.17 -14.01 3.12
CA PRO A 291 10.63 -15.20 3.82
C PRO A 291 10.82 -14.99 5.32
N SER A 292 11.19 -13.78 5.76
CA SER A 292 11.38 -13.46 7.18
C SER A 292 10.08 -13.50 8.01
N GLN A 293 8.92 -13.54 7.36
CA GLN A 293 7.60 -13.59 8.00
C GLN A 293 6.96 -14.99 7.99
N ILE A 294 7.46 -15.94 7.20
CA ILE A 294 6.86 -17.29 7.03
C ILE A 294 6.70 -18.01 8.36
N ALA A 295 7.69 -17.93 9.25
CA ALA A 295 7.68 -18.61 10.54
C ALA A 295 6.79 -17.94 11.63
N ARG A 296 6.13 -16.81 11.31
CA ARG A 296 5.30 -16.04 12.24
C ARG A 296 3.82 -16.40 12.10
N GLY A 297 3.42 -17.59 12.61
CA GLY A 297 2.08 -18.15 12.37
C GLY A 297 0.93 -17.53 13.17
N ASN A 298 1.10 -17.29 14.47
CA ASN A 298 -0.02 -16.95 15.37
C ASN A 298 -0.40 -15.47 15.30
N GLY A 299 -1.64 -15.16 14.92
CA GLY A 299 -2.20 -13.82 14.80
C GLY A 299 -1.85 -13.14 13.47
N GLY A 300 -1.04 -13.77 12.61
CA GLY A 300 -0.58 -13.27 11.31
C GLY A 300 0.47 -12.17 11.40
N PRO A 301 1.56 -12.27 10.63
CA PRO A 301 2.45 -11.15 10.38
C PRO A 301 1.80 -10.17 9.39
N LEU A 302 2.35 -8.95 9.29
CA LEU A 302 1.93 -7.96 8.31
C LEU A 302 3.17 -7.34 7.62
N LEU A 303 3.18 -7.34 6.30
CA LEU A 303 4.04 -6.51 5.47
C LEU A 303 3.26 -5.26 5.06
N SER A 304 3.49 -4.14 5.73
CA SER A 304 2.81 -2.86 5.49
C SER A 304 3.66 -1.93 4.65
N MET A 305 3.27 -1.74 3.39
CA MET A 305 3.99 -0.97 2.38
C MET A 305 3.23 0.32 2.06
N TRP A 306 3.92 1.45 2.14
CA TRP A 306 3.33 2.74 1.82
C TRP A 306 4.19 3.46 0.79
N SER A 307 3.56 4.06 -0.21
CA SER A 307 4.30 4.62 -1.34
C SER A 307 3.57 5.77 -2.03
N THR A 308 4.28 6.43 -2.92
CA THR A 308 3.74 7.24 -4.02
C THR A 308 3.92 6.42 -5.31
N ALA A 309 3.16 6.70 -6.35
CA ALA A 309 3.30 6.04 -7.66
C ALA A 309 4.77 5.96 -8.10
N GLY A 310 5.14 4.80 -8.60
CA GLY A 310 6.49 4.53 -9.11
C GLY A 310 6.68 4.95 -10.57
N ASP A 311 7.70 4.40 -11.16
CA ASP A 311 8.01 4.48 -12.58
C ASP A 311 8.31 3.06 -13.11
N GLU A 312 8.80 2.97 -14.34
CA GLU A 312 9.11 1.69 -15.01
C GLU A 312 10.15 0.83 -14.25
N SER A 313 10.94 1.42 -13.37
CA SER A 313 11.94 0.69 -12.56
C SER A 313 11.37 0.13 -11.26
N SER A 314 10.13 0.47 -10.89
CA SER A 314 9.49 0.12 -9.62
C SER A 314 8.86 -1.27 -9.64
N ALA A 315 9.63 -2.30 -10.04
CA ALA A 315 9.12 -3.63 -10.33
C ALA A 315 8.29 -4.26 -9.18
N ALA A 316 8.77 -4.18 -7.92
CA ALA A 316 8.03 -4.68 -6.78
C ALA A 316 6.64 -4.02 -6.64
N MET A 317 6.61 -2.68 -6.68
CA MET A 317 5.35 -1.94 -6.53
C MET A 317 4.39 -2.20 -7.71
N ILE A 318 4.92 -2.35 -8.92
CA ILE A 318 4.14 -2.71 -10.11
C ILE A 318 3.47 -4.07 -9.91
N SER A 319 4.21 -5.08 -9.48
CA SER A 319 3.69 -6.44 -9.25
C SER A 319 2.53 -6.44 -8.24
N PHE A 320 2.70 -5.81 -7.08
CA PHE A 320 1.61 -5.69 -6.09
C PHE A 320 0.39 -4.95 -6.62
N ARG A 321 0.62 -3.86 -7.36
CA ARG A 321 -0.47 -3.05 -7.92
C ARG A 321 -1.27 -3.82 -8.97
N GLU A 322 -0.60 -4.52 -9.86
CA GLU A 322 -1.25 -5.32 -10.91
C GLU A 322 -2.06 -6.49 -10.33
N ALA A 323 -1.51 -7.18 -9.32
CA ALA A 323 -2.24 -8.22 -8.59
C ALA A 323 -3.53 -7.65 -7.97
N ALA A 324 -3.42 -6.53 -7.27
CA ALA A 324 -4.58 -5.87 -6.66
C ALA A 324 -5.63 -5.42 -7.68
N ILE A 325 -5.21 -4.86 -8.82
CA ILE A 325 -6.12 -4.45 -9.90
C ILE A 325 -6.87 -5.65 -10.48
N SER A 326 -6.18 -6.77 -10.67
CA SER A 326 -6.80 -8.02 -11.15
C SER A 326 -7.86 -8.53 -10.16
N GLU A 327 -7.58 -8.49 -8.85
CA GLU A 327 -8.53 -8.90 -7.82
C GLU A 327 -9.74 -7.96 -7.71
N ILE A 328 -9.52 -6.65 -7.86
CA ILE A 328 -10.61 -5.64 -7.91
C ILE A 328 -11.52 -5.89 -9.12
N ASP A 329 -10.96 -6.18 -10.31
CA ASP A 329 -11.73 -6.47 -11.51
C ASP A 329 -12.56 -7.76 -11.38
N LYS A 330 -12.04 -8.77 -10.68
CA LYS A 330 -12.76 -10.03 -10.40
C LYS A 330 -13.82 -9.86 -9.30
N GLY A 331 -13.70 -8.83 -8.46
CA GLY A 331 -14.59 -8.63 -7.30
C GLY A 331 -14.39 -9.67 -6.20
N GLU A 332 -13.21 -10.29 -6.14
CA GLU A 332 -12.86 -11.33 -5.18
C GLU A 332 -12.25 -10.73 -3.90
N THR A 333 -12.34 -11.48 -2.80
CA THR A 333 -11.65 -11.12 -1.56
C THR A 333 -10.16 -11.42 -1.70
N SER A 334 -9.33 -10.48 -1.26
CA SER A 334 -7.89 -10.50 -1.39
C SER A 334 -7.18 -10.85 -0.09
N ASN A 335 -5.98 -11.43 -0.20
CA ASN A 335 -5.00 -11.51 0.88
C ASN A 335 -4.11 -10.25 0.96
N LEU A 336 -4.18 -9.40 -0.07
CA LEU A 336 -3.50 -8.11 -0.18
C LEU A 336 -4.51 -6.99 0.08
N TYR A 337 -4.30 -6.19 1.12
CA TYR A 337 -4.97 -4.91 1.23
C TYR A 337 -4.30 -3.90 0.30
N PHE A 338 -5.04 -3.38 -0.65
CA PHE A 338 -4.58 -2.32 -1.54
C PHE A 338 -5.52 -1.13 -1.46
N ALA A 339 -4.95 0.07 -1.30
CA ALA A 339 -5.69 1.32 -1.37
C ALA A 339 -4.87 2.37 -2.13
N GLU A 340 -5.45 2.95 -3.17
CA GLU A 340 -4.79 3.96 -4.01
C GLU A 340 -5.63 5.23 -4.13
N TRP A 341 -5.07 6.34 -3.66
CA TRP A 341 -5.53 7.70 -3.95
C TRP A 341 -4.74 8.23 -5.14
N SER A 342 -5.34 8.21 -6.28
CA SER A 342 -4.74 8.70 -7.52
C SER A 342 -5.78 9.42 -8.36
N MET A 343 -5.33 10.35 -9.17
CA MET A 343 -6.22 10.96 -10.14
C MET A 343 -6.59 9.91 -11.21
N PRO A 344 -7.88 9.79 -11.56
CA PRO A 344 -8.30 8.89 -12.62
C PRO A 344 -7.59 9.23 -13.94
N PRO A 345 -7.20 8.23 -14.74
CA PRO A 345 -6.51 8.45 -16.01
C PRO A 345 -7.28 9.34 -16.98
N GLY A 346 -8.62 9.31 -16.94
CA GLY A 346 -9.50 10.11 -17.80
C GLY A 346 -9.74 11.54 -17.35
N ALA A 347 -9.33 11.90 -16.11
CA ALA A 347 -9.52 13.26 -15.59
C ALA A 347 -8.46 14.23 -16.12
N ASP A 348 -8.85 15.48 -16.39
CA ASP A 348 -7.91 16.51 -16.84
C ASP A 348 -7.00 16.95 -15.67
N PRO A 349 -5.67 16.73 -15.76
CA PRO A 349 -4.75 17.10 -14.69
C PRO A 349 -4.56 18.62 -14.53
N ARG A 350 -5.04 19.43 -15.47
CA ARG A 350 -4.99 20.88 -15.39
C ARG A 350 -6.12 21.46 -14.56
N LEU A 351 -7.19 20.71 -14.33
CA LEU A 351 -8.31 21.12 -13.49
C LEU A 351 -8.00 20.89 -12.03
N GLU A 352 -7.88 21.95 -11.26
CA GLU A 352 -7.54 21.92 -9.83
C GLU A 352 -8.55 21.13 -8.99
N SER A 353 -9.83 21.16 -9.39
CA SER A 353 -10.89 20.36 -8.75
C SER A 353 -10.62 18.85 -8.74
N ASN A 354 -9.83 18.35 -9.69
CA ASN A 354 -9.48 16.93 -9.78
C ASN A 354 -8.32 16.54 -8.84
N TRP A 355 -7.57 17.51 -8.31
CA TRP A 355 -6.39 17.21 -7.49
C TRP A 355 -6.71 16.59 -6.13
N ALA A 356 -7.90 16.85 -5.60
CA ALA A 356 -8.37 16.26 -4.35
C ALA A 356 -8.41 14.72 -4.39
N MET A 357 -8.63 14.12 -5.57
CA MET A 357 -8.70 12.66 -5.74
C MET A 357 -7.39 11.94 -5.36
N ALA A 358 -6.24 12.60 -5.57
CA ALA A 358 -4.92 12.05 -5.24
C ALA A 358 -4.36 12.59 -3.91
N ASN A 359 -4.99 13.63 -3.36
CA ASN A 359 -4.49 14.38 -2.21
C ASN A 359 -5.48 14.37 -1.04
N PRO A 360 -5.63 13.24 -0.32
CA PRO A 360 -6.60 13.15 0.78
C PRO A 360 -6.26 14.07 1.98
N ALA A 361 -5.05 14.64 2.04
CA ALA A 361 -4.65 15.64 3.03
C ALA A 361 -4.85 17.10 2.55
N LEU A 362 -5.49 17.29 1.37
CA LEU A 362 -5.75 18.61 0.82
C LEU A 362 -6.66 19.43 1.78
N GLY A 363 -6.28 20.68 2.01
CA GLY A 363 -6.96 21.56 2.98
C GLY A 363 -6.54 21.34 4.43
N LYS A 364 -5.67 20.34 4.73
CA LYS A 364 -5.08 20.11 6.05
C LYS A 364 -3.58 20.40 6.05
N THR A 365 -2.79 19.54 5.42
CA THR A 365 -1.33 19.67 5.35
C THR A 365 -0.83 20.07 3.95
N VAL A 366 -1.65 19.89 2.94
CA VAL A 366 -1.38 20.27 1.55
C VAL A 366 -2.39 21.34 1.13
N THR A 367 -1.93 22.41 0.48
CA THR A 367 -2.81 23.48 -0.04
C THR A 367 -2.82 23.48 -1.56
N ILE A 368 -3.88 24.05 -2.16
CA ILE A 368 -3.99 24.21 -3.62
C ILE A 368 -2.85 25.09 -4.15
N GLU A 369 -2.47 26.14 -3.42
CA GLU A 369 -1.39 27.06 -3.80
C GLU A 369 -0.04 26.32 -3.86
N ALA A 370 0.23 25.42 -2.90
CA ALA A 370 1.43 24.60 -2.91
C ALA A 370 1.47 23.65 -4.13
N LEU A 371 0.33 23.06 -4.49
CA LEU A 371 0.22 22.22 -5.69
C LEU A 371 0.36 23.03 -6.98
N LYS A 372 -0.22 24.25 -7.05
CA LYS A 372 -0.05 25.18 -8.19
C LYS A 372 1.41 25.52 -8.43
N ALA A 373 2.17 25.78 -7.38
CA ALA A 373 3.60 26.14 -7.47
C ALA A 373 4.44 25.04 -8.16
N VAL A 374 4.00 23.80 -8.11
CA VAL A 374 4.72 22.63 -8.68
C VAL A 374 4.03 22.01 -9.89
N SER A 375 2.83 22.49 -10.27
CA SER A 375 1.98 21.89 -11.32
C SER A 375 2.61 21.86 -12.72
N LYS A 376 3.58 22.74 -12.99
CA LYS A 376 4.30 22.81 -14.27
C LYS A 376 5.52 21.88 -14.35
N LYS A 377 5.86 21.16 -13.25
CA LYS A 377 7.01 20.25 -13.23
C LYS A 377 6.66 18.91 -13.88
N ASP A 378 7.58 18.31 -14.61
CA ASP A 378 7.40 17.00 -15.26
C ASP A 378 6.99 15.89 -14.27
N SER A 379 7.46 15.99 -13.02
CA SER A 379 7.13 15.04 -11.97
C SER A 379 5.75 15.23 -11.33
N PHE A 380 4.99 16.27 -11.70
CA PHE A 380 3.73 16.63 -11.04
C PHE A 380 2.70 15.50 -11.07
N LEU A 381 2.48 14.91 -12.24
CA LEU A 381 1.51 13.83 -12.42
C LEU A 381 1.81 12.64 -11.50
N ARG A 382 3.06 12.20 -11.45
CA ARG A 382 3.48 11.09 -10.59
C ARG A 382 3.53 11.47 -9.11
N ALA A 383 4.20 12.58 -8.79
CA ALA A 383 4.51 12.91 -7.40
C ALA A 383 3.33 13.51 -6.63
N HIS A 384 2.45 14.27 -7.30
CA HIS A 384 1.37 15.02 -6.65
C HIS A 384 -0.03 14.62 -7.10
N LEU A 385 -0.16 13.88 -8.20
CA LEU A 385 -1.43 13.28 -8.62
C LEU A 385 -1.41 11.75 -8.54
N ASN A 386 -0.30 11.16 -8.10
CA ASN A 386 -0.12 9.72 -7.88
C ASN A 386 -0.48 8.88 -9.12
N MET A 387 -0.20 9.40 -10.31
CA MET A 387 -0.55 8.77 -11.58
C MET A 387 0.58 7.92 -12.12
N TRP A 388 0.23 6.75 -12.63
CA TRP A 388 1.11 5.84 -13.36
C TRP A 388 1.10 6.17 -14.84
N VAL A 389 1.57 7.35 -15.20
CA VAL A 389 1.59 7.85 -16.59
C VAL A 389 2.96 8.36 -16.96
N SER A 390 3.34 8.14 -18.21
CA SER A 390 4.50 8.83 -18.77
C SER A 390 4.14 10.26 -19.12
N ALA A 391 4.96 11.20 -18.68
CA ALA A 391 4.79 12.62 -19.02
C ALA A 391 4.96 12.90 -20.54
N ARG A 392 5.60 11.99 -21.28
CA ARG A 392 5.89 12.15 -22.72
C ARG A 392 5.62 10.86 -23.47
N GLY A 393 4.94 10.96 -24.61
CA GLY A 393 4.72 9.82 -25.51
C GLY A 393 3.52 8.95 -25.18
N ALA A 394 2.59 9.40 -24.34
CA ALA A 394 1.35 8.66 -24.07
C ALA A 394 0.64 8.24 -25.36
N TRP A 395 0.19 6.99 -25.42
CA TRP A 395 -0.51 6.47 -26.59
C TRP A 395 -1.85 7.16 -26.83
N LEU A 396 -2.66 7.32 -25.79
CA LEU A 396 -3.91 8.07 -25.84
C LEU A 396 -3.87 9.32 -24.96
N GLN A 397 -4.61 10.33 -25.34
CA GLN A 397 -4.86 11.49 -24.50
C GLN A 397 -5.81 11.12 -23.35
N PRO A 398 -5.70 11.74 -22.17
CA PRO A 398 -6.60 11.49 -21.06
C PRO A 398 -8.08 11.59 -21.46
N GLY A 399 -8.90 10.64 -21.01
CA GLY A 399 -10.35 10.61 -21.25
C GLY A 399 -10.77 10.11 -22.64
N VAL A 400 -9.87 9.86 -23.57
CA VAL A 400 -10.22 9.31 -24.89
C VAL A 400 -10.71 7.86 -24.76
N TRP A 401 -10.06 7.04 -23.93
CA TRP A 401 -10.44 5.67 -23.70
C TRP A 401 -11.81 5.58 -22.99
N ASP A 402 -11.99 6.33 -21.91
CA ASP A 402 -13.21 6.27 -21.09
C ASP A 402 -14.50 6.60 -21.87
N LYS A 403 -14.39 7.46 -22.90
CA LYS A 403 -15.50 7.79 -23.79
C LYS A 403 -15.98 6.62 -24.65
N GLN A 404 -15.20 5.55 -24.75
CA GLN A 404 -15.51 4.38 -25.57
C GLN A 404 -16.22 3.28 -24.77
N LYS A 405 -16.46 3.50 -23.46
CA LYS A 405 -17.20 2.56 -22.61
C LYS A 405 -18.61 2.33 -23.12
N THR A 406 -19.07 1.06 -23.05
CA THR A 406 -20.41 0.65 -23.45
C THR A 406 -20.92 -0.45 -22.52
N ASP A 407 -22.23 -0.50 -22.33
CA ASP A 407 -22.93 -1.56 -21.61
C ASP A 407 -23.37 -2.72 -22.53
N ILE A 408 -23.09 -2.63 -23.83
CA ILE A 408 -23.40 -3.69 -24.80
C ILE A 408 -22.58 -4.94 -24.46
N ALA A 409 -23.27 -6.08 -24.35
CA ALA A 409 -22.62 -7.37 -24.14
C ALA A 409 -21.62 -7.68 -25.28
N MET A 410 -20.53 -8.38 -24.93
CA MET A 410 -19.53 -8.75 -25.90
C MET A 410 -20.15 -9.64 -27.00
N PRO A 411 -20.03 -9.28 -28.29
CA PRO A 411 -20.57 -10.10 -29.39
C PRO A 411 -19.89 -11.46 -29.44
N ALA A 412 -20.60 -12.48 -29.92
CA ALA A 412 -20.04 -13.82 -30.16
C ALA A 412 -18.95 -13.82 -31.23
N GLY A 413 -18.09 -14.81 -31.20
CA GLY A 413 -17.03 -14.99 -32.18
C GLY A 413 -15.89 -13.98 -32.05
N GLY A 414 -15.19 -13.74 -33.15
CA GLY A 414 -14.11 -12.78 -33.26
C GLY A 414 -12.71 -13.36 -33.13
N VAL A 415 -11.80 -12.63 -32.50
CA VAL A 415 -10.39 -13.02 -32.35
C VAL A 415 -9.95 -12.86 -30.90
N LEU A 416 -9.43 -13.94 -30.33
CA LEU A 416 -8.73 -13.97 -29.05
C LEU A 416 -7.23 -13.73 -29.28
N ALA A 417 -6.66 -12.68 -28.71
CA ALA A 417 -5.22 -12.47 -28.70
C ALA A 417 -4.66 -12.82 -27.32
N VAL A 418 -3.59 -13.62 -27.30
CA VAL A 418 -2.94 -14.08 -26.06
C VAL A 418 -1.47 -13.68 -26.06
N ASP A 419 -1.02 -13.15 -24.94
CA ASP A 419 0.36 -12.74 -24.70
C ASP A 419 0.80 -13.08 -23.28
N THR A 420 2.09 -13.02 -23.04
CA THR A 420 2.67 -13.21 -21.70
C THR A 420 3.56 -12.03 -21.33
N ASP A 421 3.58 -11.70 -20.06
CA ASP A 421 4.61 -10.85 -19.49
C ASP A 421 5.86 -11.70 -19.19
N LEU A 422 6.98 -11.30 -19.77
CA LEU A 422 8.26 -11.96 -19.55
C LEU A 422 8.88 -11.65 -18.18
N THR A 423 8.32 -10.69 -17.45
CA THR A 423 8.89 -10.20 -16.18
C THR A 423 8.29 -10.92 -14.98
N ASP A 424 6.96 -11.05 -14.94
CA ASP A 424 6.23 -11.68 -13.83
C ASP A 424 5.53 -13.00 -14.20
N GLY A 425 5.64 -13.42 -15.48
CA GLY A 425 5.13 -14.70 -15.93
C GLY A 425 3.61 -14.77 -16.11
N ARG A 426 2.88 -13.63 -16.04
CA ARG A 426 1.43 -13.60 -16.24
C ARG A 426 1.06 -13.84 -17.69
N TYR A 427 -0.08 -14.49 -17.88
CA TYR A 427 -0.69 -14.73 -19.17
C TYR A 427 -2.00 -13.94 -19.28
N VAL A 428 -2.22 -13.27 -20.41
CA VAL A 428 -3.38 -12.43 -20.63
C VAL A 428 -4.07 -12.74 -21.94
N GLY A 429 -5.40 -12.64 -21.95
CA GLY A 429 -6.22 -12.85 -23.14
C GLY A 429 -7.22 -11.73 -23.35
N ILE A 430 -7.21 -11.12 -24.53
CA ILE A 430 -8.19 -10.12 -24.99
C ILE A 430 -8.93 -10.68 -26.19
N ARG A 431 -10.27 -10.64 -26.14
CA ARG A 431 -11.09 -10.95 -27.30
C ARG A 431 -11.64 -9.68 -27.95
N SER A 432 -11.60 -9.63 -29.27
CA SER A 432 -12.26 -8.59 -30.08
C SER A 432 -13.23 -9.20 -31.07
N SER A 433 -14.44 -8.63 -31.15
CA SER A 433 -15.44 -8.99 -32.15
C SER A 433 -16.08 -7.75 -32.74
N VAL A 434 -16.43 -7.75 -34.01
CA VAL A 434 -16.97 -6.59 -34.72
C VAL A 434 -18.49 -6.65 -34.74
N LEU A 435 -19.14 -5.57 -34.24
CA LEU A 435 -20.58 -5.36 -34.33
C LEU A 435 -20.83 -3.93 -34.84
N GLU A 436 -21.70 -3.79 -35.87
CA GLU A 436 -22.06 -2.49 -36.47
C GLU A 436 -20.85 -1.65 -36.85
N SER A 437 -19.83 -2.27 -37.45
CA SER A 437 -18.57 -1.63 -37.86
C SER A 437 -17.73 -1.05 -36.70
N LYS A 438 -18.02 -1.45 -35.48
CA LYS A 438 -17.21 -1.12 -34.30
C LYS A 438 -16.59 -2.39 -33.71
N ALA A 439 -15.32 -2.31 -33.34
CA ALA A 439 -14.64 -3.38 -32.63
C ALA A 439 -15.00 -3.32 -31.14
N HIS A 440 -15.62 -4.36 -30.63
CA HIS A 440 -15.86 -4.55 -29.21
C HIS A 440 -14.73 -5.38 -28.62
N VAL A 441 -14.21 -4.98 -27.46
CA VAL A 441 -13.11 -5.66 -26.77
C VAL A 441 -13.45 -5.95 -25.32
N CYS A 442 -12.97 -7.09 -24.82
CA CYS A 442 -13.06 -7.46 -23.41
C CYS A 442 -11.82 -8.23 -22.99
N VAL A 443 -11.48 -8.16 -21.70
CA VAL A 443 -10.52 -9.06 -21.06
C VAL A 443 -11.20 -10.40 -20.84
N GLU A 444 -10.68 -11.44 -21.41
CA GLU A 444 -11.20 -12.80 -21.19
C GLU A 444 -10.56 -13.47 -19.99
N PHE A 445 -9.24 -13.24 -19.79
CA PHE A 445 -8.52 -13.75 -18.62
C PHE A 445 -7.22 -12.99 -18.34
N MET A 446 -6.82 -13.06 -17.07
CA MET A 446 -5.47 -12.77 -16.55
C MET A 446 -5.16 -13.86 -15.53
N VAL A 447 -4.13 -14.68 -15.78
CA VAL A 447 -3.76 -15.83 -14.95
C VAL A 447 -2.24 -15.93 -14.80
N ASP A 448 -1.78 -16.61 -13.74
CA ASP A 448 -0.37 -16.65 -13.37
C ASP A 448 0.33 -17.94 -13.80
N THR A 449 -0.41 -18.93 -14.35
CA THR A 449 0.17 -20.20 -14.78
C THR A 449 -0.22 -20.53 -16.23
N GLU A 450 0.65 -21.26 -16.91
CA GLU A 450 0.42 -21.68 -18.29
C GLU A 450 -0.76 -22.67 -18.39
N ASP A 451 -0.91 -23.56 -17.41
CA ASP A 451 -2.03 -24.51 -17.39
C ASP A 451 -3.37 -23.78 -17.30
N ALA A 452 -3.48 -22.81 -16.37
CA ALA A 452 -4.69 -21.98 -16.27
C ALA A 452 -4.95 -21.15 -17.53
N MET A 453 -3.90 -20.70 -18.21
CA MET A 453 -4.06 -20.03 -19.51
C MET A 453 -4.67 -20.96 -20.57
N TRP A 454 -4.19 -22.21 -20.67
CA TRP A 454 -4.76 -23.15 -21.65
C TRP A 454 -6.19 -23.54 -21.32
N GLU A 455 -6.56 -23.68 -20.03
CA GLU A 455 -7.95 -23.90 -19.60
C GLU A 455 -8.87 -22.75 -20.02
N GLU A 456 -8.43 -21.50 -19.80
CA GLU A 456 -9.19 -20.33 -20.22
C GLU A 456 -9.28 -20.19 -21.75
N ILE A 457 -8.22 -20.50 -22.47
CA ILE A 457 -8.23 -20.53 -23.93
C ILE A 457 -9.26 -21.57 -24.42
N GLU A 458 -9.27 -22.78 -23.86
CA GLU A 458 -10.24 -23.82 -24.23
C GLU A 458 -11.69 -23.37 -23.97
N ARG A 459 -11.94 -22.70 -22.85
CA ARG A 459 -13.24 -22.10 -22.50
C ARG A 459 -13.70 -21.10 -23.58
N VAL A 460 -12.84 -20.17 -23.96
CA VAL A 460 -13.18 -19.16 -24.99
C VAL A 460 -13.29 -19.76 -26.37
N MET A 461 -12.39 -20.68 -26.72
CA MET A 461 -12.35 -21.35 -28.03
C MET A 461 -13.44 -22.44 -28.20
N ALA A 462 -14.23 -22.73 -27.15
CA ALA A 462 -15.44 -23.54 -27.26
C ALA A 462 -16.44 -22.92 -28.25
N ASP A 463 -16.46 -21.60 -28.39
CA ASP A 463 -17.08 -20.92 -29.53
C ASP A 463 -16.24 -21.16 -30.78
N THR A 464 -16.77 -22.00 -31.67
CA THR A 464 -16.07 -22.41 -32.93
C THR A 464 -15.86 -21.26 -33.91
N THR A 465 -16.50 -20.13 -33.70
CA THR A 465 -16.38 -18.91 -34.53
C THR A 465 -15.27 -17.97 -34.06
N VAL A 466 -14.62 -18.25 -32.90
CA VAL A 466 -13.46 -17.53 -32.40
C VAL A 466 -12.20 -18.10 -33.07
N ASN A 467 -11.37 -17.22 -33.63
CA ASN A 467 -10.00 -17.51 -34.02
C ASN A 467 -9.03 -16.98 -32.95
N MET A 468 -7.81 -17.50 -32.93
CA MET A 468 -6.82 -17.10 -31.95
C MET A 468 -5.55 -16.54 -32.62
N VAL A 469 -4.93 -15.57 -31.98
CA VAL A 469 -3.57 -15.11 -32.26
C VAL A 469 -2.73 -15.18 -31.01
N ILE A 470 -1.53 -15.73 -31.14
CA ILE A 470 -0.59 -15.90 -30.01
C ILE A 470 0.78 -15.38 -30.38
N THR A 471 1.55 -14.99 -29.35
CA THR A 471 2.95 -14.62 -29.54
C THR A 471 3.85 -15.85 -29.81
N PRO A 472 5.02 -15.68 -30.44
CA PRO A 472 5.93 -16.81 -30.74
C PRO A 472 6.34 -17.63 -29.53
N ALA A 473 6.42 -17.01 -28.34
CA ALA A 473 6.78 -17.71 -27.11
C ALA A 473 5.78 -18.83 -26.75
N LEU A 474 4.48 -18.62 -27.00
CA LEU A 474 3.42 -19.56 -26.67
C LEU A 474 3.22 -20.62 -27.78
N HIS A 475 3.74 -20.40 -28.97
CA HIS A 475 3.53 -21.28 -30.11
C HIS A 475 4.12 -22.68 -29.92
N LEU A 476 5.19 -22.82 -29.14
CA LEU A 476 5.85 -24.10 -28.89
C LEU A 476 4.96 -25.08 -28.10
N HIS A 477 4.05 -24.56 -27.29
CA HIS A 477 3.15 -25.36 -26.44
C HIS A 477 1.72 -25.40 -26.96
N LEU A 478 1.49 -24.92 -28.19
CA LEU A 478 0.16 -24.88 -28.81
C LEU A 478 -0.44 -26.28 -28.98
N PRO A 479 -1.64 -26.55 -28.39
CA PRO A 479 -2.35 -27.81 -28.61
C PRO A 479 -2.72 -28.00 -30.09
N LYS A 480 -2.52 -29.22 -30.64
CA LYS A 480 -2.84 -29.55 -32.03
C LYS A 480 -4.30 -29.30 -32.41
N SER A 481 -5.22 -29.44 -31.46
CA SER A 481 -6.65 -29.17 -31.64
C SER A 481 -6.95 -27.74 -32.03
N LEU A 482 -6.12 -26.79 -31.60
CA LEU A 482 -6.30 -25.36 -31.82
C LEU A 482 -5.50 -24.81 -33.01
N GLU A 483 -4.56 -25.58 -33.56
CA GLU A 483 -3.62 -25.16 -34.62
C GLU A 483 -4.32 -24.53 -35.84
N ARG A 484 -5.43 -25.11 -36.30
CA ARG A 484 -6.15 -24.61 -37.49
C ARG A 484 -6.80 -23.26 -37.33
N ARG A 485 -7.08 -22.85 -36.07
CA ARG A 485 -7.73 -21.56 -35.74
C ARG A 485 -6.76 -20.58 -35.12
N THR A 486 -5.47 -20.89 -35.10
CA THR A 486 -4.43 -20.10 -34.46
C THR A 486 -3.44 -19.54 -35.47
N SER A 487 -3.08 -18.27 -35.30
CA SER A 487 -2.02 -17.63 -36.08
C SER A 487 -0.99 -17.05 -35.13
N VAL A 488 0.27 -17.03 -35.54
CA VAL A 488 1.35 -16.40 -34.76
C VAL A 488 1.48 -14.93 -35.14
N ILE A 489 1.55 -14.06 -34.14
CA ILE A 489 1.60 -12.61 -34.30
C ILE A 489 2.73 -12.05 -33.43
N GLY A 490 3.30 -10.92 -33.80
CA GLY A 490 4.42 -10.38 -33.04
C GLY A 490 4.66 -8.88 -33.24
N TYR A 491 5.91 -8.48 -33.03
CA TYR A 491 6.33 -7.08 -33.07
C TYR A 491 6.06 -6.41 -34.42
N GLY A 492 6.20 -7.13 -35.52
CA GLY A 492 5.94 -6.60 -36.86
C GLY A 492 4.51 -6.09 -37.02
N GLU A 493 3.55 -6.84 -36.51
CA GLU A 493 2.13 -6.50 -36.53
C GLU A 493 1.81 -5.37 -35.55
N LEU A 494 2.46 -5.36 -34.39
CA LEU A 494 2.33 -4.28 -33.42
C LEU A 494 2.80 -2.93 -34.04
N LEU A 495 3.92 -2.96 -34.77
CA LEU A 495 4.44 -1.80 -35.49
C LEU A 495 3.45 -1.28 -36.56
N LYS A 496 2.81 -2.18 -37.30
CA LYS A 496 1.83 -1.83 -38.33
C LYS A 496 0.56 -1.24 -37.75
N TYR A 497 0.09 -1.76 -36.61
CA TYR A 497 -1.26 -1.50 -36.16
C TYR A 497 -1.36 -0.51 -34.99
N SER A 498 -0.30 -0.24 -34.20
CA SER A 498 -0.37 0.64 -33.03
C SER A 498 -0.95 2.03 -33.36
N GLY A 499 -0.52 2.63 -34.46
CA GLY A 499 -1.03 3.94 -34.90
C GLY A 499 -2.43 3.88 -35.51
N LEU A 500 -2.75 2.79 -36.24
CA LEU A 500 -4.08 2.58 -36.81
C LEU A 500 -5.14 2.40 -35.73
N ILE A 501 -4.87 1.55 -34.75
CA ILE A 501 -5.82 1.29 -33.66
C ILE A 501 -5.98 2.54 -32.77
N GLN A 502 -4.90 3.31 -32.53
CA GLN A 502 -4.99 4.62 -31.88
C GLN A 502 -6.03 5.49 -32.58
N LYS A 503 -5.95 5.59 -33.91
CA LYS A 503 -6.89 6.39 -34.71
C LYS A 503 -8.32 5.85 -34.61
N MET A 504 -8.51 4.52 -34.65
CA MET A 504 -9.83 3.90 -34.48
C MET A 504 -10.46 4.20 -33.13
N ILE A 505 -9.67 4.21 -32.05
CA ILE A 505 -10.15 4.57 -30.71
C ILE A 505 -10.57 6.04 -30.67
N VAL A 506 -9.74 6.95 -31.19
CA VAL A 506 -10.05 8.39 -31.25
C VAL A 506 -11.31 8.67 -32.07
N GLU A 507 -11.53 7.93 -33.18
CA GLU A 507 -12.71 8.04 -34.04
C GLU A 507 -13.97 7.35 -33.46
N GLY A 508 -13.88 6.74 -32.29
CA GLY A 508 -15.02 6.08 -31.66
C GLY A 508 -15.44 4.75 -32.30
N LYS A 509 -14.52 4.08 -33.01
CA LYS A 509 -14.72 2.79 -33.67
C LYS A 509 -14.38 1.59 -32.80
N VAL A 510 -13.94 1.81 -31.57
CA VAL A 510 -13.65 0.77 -30.56
C VAL A 510 -14.62 0.95 -29.39
N ARG A 511 -15.06 -0.16 -28.79
CA ARG A 511 -15.92 -0.19 -27.59
C ARG A 511 -15.36 -1.19 -26.58
N HIS A 512 -15.47 -0.87 -25.27
CA HIS A 512 -15.02 -1.74 -24.19
C HIS A 512 -16.03 -1.71 -23.02
N ARG A 513 -15.98 -2.68 -22.14
CA ARG A 513 -16.93 -2.79 -21.00
C ARG A 513 -16.49 -2.00 -19.77
N GLY A 514 -15.26 -1.50 -19.76
CA GLY A 514 -14.73 -0.67 -18.68
C GLY A 514 -13.92 -1.44 -17.65
N GLU A 515 -13.35 -2.59 -18.03
CA GLU A 515 -12.42 -3.36 -17.20
C GLU A 515 -11.25 -2.46 -16.78
N LEU A 516 -10.98 -2.43 -15.48
CA LEU A 516 -10.00 -1.55 -14.89
C LEU A 516 -8.58 -1.92 -15.35
N SER A 517 -8.26 -3.21 -15.40
CA SER A 517 -6.96 -3.73 -15.86
C SER A 517 -6.64 -3.26 -17.28
N LEU A 518 -7.59 -3.39 -18.21
CA LEU A 518 -7.39 -2.91 -19.58
C LEU A 518 -7.24 -1.39 -19.64
N ALA A 519 -8.05 -0.65 -18.90
CA ALA A 519 -7.98 0.81 -18.85
C ALA A 519 -6.61 1.28 -18.33
N GLU A 520 -6.06 0.66 -17.30
CA GLU A 520 -4.74 0.99 -16.76
C GLU A 520 -3.62 0.69 -17.77
N HIS A 521 -3.67 -0.47 -18.46
CA HIS A 521 -2.69 -0.82 -19.51
C HIS A 521 -2.74 0.14 -20.70
N VAL A 522 -3.93 0.57 -21.11
CA VAL A 522 -4.12 1.52 -22.22
C VAL A 522 -3.62 2.91 -21.84
N ASN A 523 -3.94 3.39 -20.65
CA ASN A 523 -3.62 4.76 -20.22
C ASN A 523 -2.14 4.97 -19.93
N ARG A 524 -1.40 3.93 -19.51
CA ARG A 524 0.06 4.02 -19.29
C ARG A 524 0.89 3.66 -20.52
N ALA A 525 0.26 3.17 -21.59
CA ALA A 525 0.97 2.78 -22.81
C ALA A 525 1.66 3.96 -23.48
N VAL A 526 2.91 3.75 -23.90
CA VAL A 526 3.76 4.77 -24.53
C VAL A 526 4.08 4.39 -25.95
N LEU A 527 3.97 5.36 -26.88
CA LEU A 527 4.44 5.22 -28.26
C LEU A 527 5.91 5.60 -28.41
N THR A 528 6.64 4.79 -29.12
CA THR A 528 8.01 5.06 -29.54
C THR A 528 8.08 5.15 -31.06
N LYS A 529 8.79 6.16 -31.56
CA LYS A 529 9.12 6.28 -32.98
C LYS A 529 10.28 5.34 -33.32
N THR A 530 10.12 4.59 -34.39
CA THR A 530 11.14 3.73 -34.97
C THR A 530 11.32 4.07 -36.45
N GLY A 531 12.34 3.54 -37.12
CA GLY A 531 12.54 3.75 -38.56
C GLY A 531 11.38 3.29 -39.45
N GLY A 532 10.48 2.43 -38.94
CA GLY A 532 9.32 1.90 -39.68
C GLY A 532 7.96 2.49 -39.25
N GLY A 533 7.91 3.44 -38.32
CA GLY A 533 6.66 4.02 -37.83
C GLY A 533 6.60 4.25 -36.33
N VAL A 534 5.42 4.11 -35.72
CA VAL A 534 5.21 4.22 -34.28
C VAL A 534 4.75 2.89 -33.71
N VAL A 535 5.27 2.51 -32.54
CA VAL A 535 4.97 1.25 -31.89
C VAL A 535 4.79 1.42 -30.38
N LEU A 536 3.91 0.65 -29.78
CA LEU A 536 3.78 0.52 -28.34
C LEU A 536 5.06 -0.05 -27.73
N SER A 537 5.57 0.56 -26.67
CA SER A 537 6.82 0.18 -26.02
C SER A 537 6.61 -0.22 -24.58
N SER A 538 6.73 -1.51 -24.26
CA SER A 538 6.70 -2.01 -22.88
C SER A 538 7.84 -1.42 -22.04
N GLN A 539 9.03 -1.23 -22.62
CA GLN A 539 10.19 -0.68 -21.89
C GLN A 539 10.04 0.78 -21.46
N LYS A 540 9.24 1.57 -22.19
CA LYS A 540 9.03 3.00 -21.87
C LYS A 540 7.72 3.28 -21.16
N SER A 541 6.87 2.29 -21.05
CA SER A 541 5.62 2.37 -20.31
C SER A 541 5.88 2.17 -18.82
N PRO A 542 5.28 2.98 -17.93
CA PRO A 542 5.48 2.87 -16.49
C PRO A 542 4.68 1.68 -15.90
N GLY A 543 4.88 0.50 -16.42
CA GLY A 543 4.25 -0.76 -16.03
C GLY A 543 3.84 -1.61 -17.21
N PRO A 544 3.25 -2.79 -16.97
CA PRO A 544 2.84 -3.77 -17.98
C PRO A 544 1.82 -3.18 -18.96
N ILE A 545 1.90 -3.58 -20.24
CA ILE A 545 0.97 -3.19 -21.31
C ILE A 545 0.53 -4.37 -22.20
N GLU A 546 0.63 -5.60 -21.70
CA GLU A 546 0.32 -6.83 -22.44
C GLU A 546 -1.13 -6.84 -22.91
N LEU A 547 -2.09 -6.46 -22.02
CA LEU A 547 -3.50 -6.32 -22.42
C LEU A 547 -3.67 -5.30 -23.55
N CYS A 548 -2.94 -4.18 -23.51
CA CYS A 548 -2.98 -3.19 -24.58
C CYS A 548 -2.40 -3.74 -25.89
N ARG A 549 -1.30 -4.53 -25.85
CA ARG A 549 -0.76 -5.20 -27.03
C ARG A 549 -1.74 -6.22 -27.61
N CYS A 550 -2.29 -7.09 -26.76
CA CYS A 550 -3.32 -8.05 -27.14
C CYS A 550 -4.53 -7.36 -27.78
N MET A 551 -4.99 -6.25 -27.20
CA MET A 551 -6.10 -5.48 -27.74
C MET A 551 -5.79 -4.96 -29.16
N VAL A 552 -4.59 -4.43 -29.40
CA VAL A 552 -4.18 -3.97 -30.73
C VAL A 552 -4.22 -5.12 -31.74
N TRP A 553 -3.71 -6.28 -31.40
CA TRP A 553 -3.73 -7.46 -32.27
C TRP A 553 -5.14 -8.00 -32.49
N ALA A 554 -5.92 -8.15 -31.42
CA ALA A 554 -7.30 -8.66 -31.51
C ALA A 554 -8.18 -7.77 -32.39
N ILE A 555 -8.10 -6.44 -32.23
CA ILE A 555 -8.86 -5.49 -33.06
C ILE A 555 -8.39 -5.55 -34.51
N ALA A 556 -7.07 -5.56 -34.75
CA ALA A 556 -6.53 -5.59 -36.10
C ALA A 556 -6.98 -6.83 -36.86
N GLU A 557 -6.90 -8.00 -36.23
CA GLU A 557 -7.29 -9.27 -36.86
C GLU A 557 -8.81 -9.44 -36.99
N SER A 558 -9.60 -9.04 -36.00
CA SER A 558 -11.07 -9.11 -36.06
C SER A 558 -11.66 -8.13 -37.09
N SER A 559 -10.97 -7.03 -37.38
CA SER A 559 -11.38 -6.02 -38.35
C SER A 559 -10.91 -6.29 -39.78
N ARG A 560 -10.11 -7.33 -40.01
CA ARG A 560 -9.69 -7.72 -41.38
C ARG A 560 -10.91 -8.14 -42.23
N PRO A 561 -11.02 -7.68 -43.47
CA PRO A 561 -12.04 -8.17 -44.37
C PRO A 561 -11.92 -9.68 -44.51
N LYS A 562 -12.99 -10.42 -44.23
CA LYS A 562 -13.01 -11.84 -44.53
C LYS A 562 -12.92 -12.01 -46.05
N THR A 563 -11.81 -12.54 -46.58
CA THR A 563 -11.72 -12.97 -47.97
C THR A 563 -12.69 -14.12 -48.14
N VAL A 564 -13.81 -13.84 -48.78
CA VAL A 564 -14.68 -14.90 -49.27
C VAL A 564 -13.85 -15.62 -50.35
N GLY A 565 -13.42 -16.85 -50.06
CA GLY A 565 -12.70 -17.66 -51.05
C GLY A 565 -13.52 -17.68 -52.34
N LYS A 566 -12.92 -17.33 -53.47
CA LYS A 566 -13.58 -17.56 -54.76
C LYS A 566 -13.97 -19.03 -54.80
N PRO A 567 -15.22 -19.39 -55.13
CA PRO A 567 -15.59 -20.80 -55.30
C PRO A 567 -14.69 -21.38 -56.37
N MET A 568 -13.88 -22.39 -56.04
CA MET A 568 -13.17 -23.19 -57.04
C MET A 568 -14.21 -24.04 -57.75
N PHE A 569 -14.58 -23.64 -58.93
CA PHE A 569 -15.31 -24.51 -59.83
C PHE A 569 -14.34 -25.59 -60.32
N ALA A 570 -14.49 -26.81 -59.83
CA ALA A 570 -13.87 -27.95 -60.43
C ALA A 570 -14.61 -28.21 -61.76
N VAL A 571 -14.01 -27.85 -62.87
CA VAL A 571 -14.50 -28.29 -64.18
C VAL A 571 -14.10 -29.78 -64.32
N SER A 572 -15.07 -30.67 -64.17
CA SER A 572 -14.90 -32.06 -64.49
C SER A 572 -14.78 -32.18 -66.02
N THR A 573 -13.58 -32.37 -66.50
CA THR A 573 -13.35 -32.90 -67.88
C THR A 573 -13.45 -34.38 -67.78
N THR A 574 -14.63 -34.92 -68.01
CA THR A 574 -14.79 -36.35 -68.41
C THR A 574 -14.53 -36.46 -69.88
N PRO A 575 -13.73 -37.48 -70.37
CA PRO A 575 -13.42 -37.70 -71.76
C PRO A 575 -14.60 -38.23 -72.56
#